data_bb8e160a4672c52b985ce34d480ebffd
#
_entry.id   bb8e160a4672c52b985ce34d480ebffd
#
_cell.length_a   1.000
_cell.length_b   1.000
_cell.length_c   1.000
_cell.angle_alpha   90.00
_cell.angle_beta   90.00
_cell.angle_gamma   90.00
#
_symmetry.space_group_name_H-M   'P 1'
#
loop_
_entity.id
_entity.type
_entity.pdbx_description
1 polymer ?
#
loop_
_entity_poly.entity_id
_entity_poly.type
_entity_poly.pdbx_seq_one_letter_code
_entity_poly.pdbx_strand_id
1 'polypeptide(L)'
;MPIIKPSLIARSIYDIDGDALQRAGIKGIILDWNNTIMKKNSESVPASLKTWLKDFKSRYAIKLVIVSNSKPPAQGLGLGNEIPALFKAGKPKKKAFFAALKILGTRKNETAVIGNGIITDLWGGNRLGMYTIFVSPSWTRPRILGAVKRLVVKVLRV
;
A
#
# COMPACT_ATOMS: atom_id res chain seq x y z
N MET A 1 5.14 9.92 20.73
CA MET A 1 5.54 9.24 19.48
C MET A 1 4.31 8.67 18.80
N PRO A 2 4.10 8.92 17.52
CA PRO A 2 3.03 8.24 16.81
C PRO A 2 3.30 6.74 16.80
N ILE A 3 2.31 5.98 17.21
CA ILE A 3 2.38 4.52 17.29
C ILE A 3 2.38 3.96 15.86
N ILE A 4 3.36 3.13 15.54
CA ILE A 4 3.36 2.39 14.28
C ILE A 4 2.51 1.14 14.49
N LYS A 5 1.24 1.24 14.15
CA LYS A 5 0.30 0.13 14.28
C LYS A 5 -0.45 -0.04 12.96
N PRO A 6 -0.23 -1.13 12.21
CA PRO A 6 -1.06 -1.41 11.05
C PRO A 6 -2.51 -1.67 11.48
N SER A 7 -3.46 -1.19 10.69
CA SER A 7 -4.88 -1.51 10.86
C SER A 7 -5.14 -2.98 10.51
N LEU A 8 -4.37 -3.52 9.57
CA LEU A 8 -4.43 -4.90 9.11
C LEU A 8 -3.06 -5.40 8.69
N ILE A 9 -2.82 -6.70 8.83
CA ILE A 9 -1.65 -7.40 8.30
C ILE A 9 -2.14 -8.46 7.30
N ALA A 10 -1.61 -8.42 6.08
CA ALA A 10 -1.92 -9.37 5.02
C ALA A 10 -0.64 -10.05 4.50
N ARG A 11 -0.75 -11.28 4.00
CA ARG A 11 0.38 -12.00 3.40
C ARG A 11 0.67 -11.53 1.98
N SER A 12 -0.36 -11.10 1.27
CA SER A 12 -0.24 -10.58 -0.09
C SER A 12 -1.35 -9.59 -0.41
N ILE A 13 -1.18 -8.87 -1.51
CA ILE A 13 -2.20 -7.99 -2.05
C ILE A 13 -3.48 -8.75 -2.40
N TYR A 14 -3.36 -10.02 -2.79
CA TYR A 14 -4.48 -10.88 -3.17
C TYR A 14 -5.40 -11.24 -2.00
N ASP A 15 -4.94 -11.10 -0.77
CA ASP A 15 -5.70 -11.36 0.45
C ASP A 15 -6.49 -10.14 0.94
N ILE A 16 -6.43 -9.02 0.22
CA ILE A 16 -7.15 -7.79 0.57
C ILE A 16 -8.64 -7.96 0.29
N ASP A 17 -9.44 -7.84 1.33
CA ASP A 17 -10.90 -7.88 1.25
C ASP A 17 -11.46 -6.49 0.96
N GLY A 18 -11.85 -6.25 -0.29
CA GLY A 18 -12.42 -4.98 -0.73
C GLY A 18 -13.78 -4.68 -0.09
N ASP A 19 -14.59 -5.69 0.22
CA ASP A 19 -15.86 -5.50 0.92
C ASP A 19 -15.62 -4.97 2.34
N ALA A 20 -14.64 -5.53 3.04
CA ALA A 20 -14.24 -5.04 4.37
C ALA A 20 -13.74 -3.60 4.33
N LEU A 21 -12.94 -3.24 3.31
CA LEU A 21 -12.47 -1.88 3.13
C LEU A 21 -13.62 -0.89 2.84
N GLN A 22 -14.57 -1.29 2.01
CA GLN A 22 -15.76 -0.45 1.75
C GLN A 22 -16.59 -0.25 3.01
N ARG A 23 -16.81 -1.29 3.81
CA ARG A 23 -17.49 -1.18 5.12
C ARG A 23 -16.74 -0.27 6.10
N ALA A 24 -15.41 -0.23 6.00
CA ALA A 24 -14.58 0.68 6.80
C ALA A 24 -14.57 2.13 6.27
N GLY A 25 -15.30 2.42 5.20
CA GLY A 25 -15.39 3.76 4.61
C GLY A 25 -14.21 4.12 3.70
N ILE A 26 -13.42 3.14 3.26
CA ILE A 26 -12.28 3.38 2.37
C ILE A 26 -12.77 3.57 0.93
N LYS A 27 -12.34 4.66 0.33
CA LYS A 27 -12.66 5.07 -1.05
C LYS A 27 -11.44 5.17 -1.95
N GLY A 28 -10.26 5.17 -1.37
CA GLY A 28 -9.00 5.23 -2.10
C GLY A 28 -7.90 4.40 -1.46
N ILE A 29 -7.00 3.87 -2.27
CA ILE A 29 -5.87 3.08 -1.83
C ILE A 29 -4.59 3.61 -2.44
N ILE A 30 -3.59 3.86 -1.59
CA ILE A 30 -2.21 4.11 -1.95
C ILE A 30 -1.46 2.77 -1.87
N LEU A 31 -1.00 2.29 -3.02
CA LEU A 31 -0.27 1.03 -3.15
C LEU A 31 1.23 1.28 -3.27
N ASP A 32 2.02 0.72 -2.37
CA ASP A 32 3.46 0.61 -2.59
C ASP A 32 3.76 -0.41 -3.70
N TRP A 33 4.89 -0.24 -4.39
CA TRP A 33 5.27 -1.06 -5.54
C TRP A 33 6.19 -2.21 -5.16
N ASN A 34 7.44 -1.88 -4.80
CA ASN A 34 8.47 -2.88 -4.55
C ASN A 34 8.23 -3.68 -3.27
N ASN A 35 8.31 -5.01 -3.38
CA ASN A 35 8.10 -5.97 -2.30
C ASN A 35 6.73 -5.85 -1.60
N THR A 36 5.77 -5.19 -2.23
CA THR A 36 4.37 -5.12 -1.81
C THR A 36 3.50 -5.82 -2.84
N ILE A 37 3.41 -5.26 -4.04
CA ILE A 37 2.66 -5.86 -5.16
C ILE A 37 3.58 -6.47 -6.21
N MET A 38 4.84 -6.04 -6.27
CA MET A 38 5.86 -6.54 -7.17
C MET A 38 7.10 -6.96 -6.41
N LYS A 39 7.68 -8.09 -6.78
CA LYS A 39 9.04 -8.46 -6.34
C LYS A 39 10.04 -7.44 -6.90
N LYS A 40 10.92 -6.92 -6.04
CA LYS A 40 11.96 -5.97 -6.45
C LYS A 40 12.80 -6.55 -7.58
N ASN A 41 13.12 -5.72 -8.56
CA ASN A 41 13.88 -6.09 -9.78
C ASN A 41 13.17 -7.10 -10.71
N SER A 42 11.86 -7.24 -10.61
CA SER A 42 11.09 -8.02 -11.59
C SER A 42 11.03 -7.30 -12.94
N GLU A 43 11.22 -8.05 -14.02
CA GLU A 43 11.26 -7.52 -15.38
C GLU A 43 9.86 -7.22 -15.95
N SER A 44 8.85 -7.93 -15.47
CA SER A 44 7.48 -7.79 -15.96
C SER A 44 6.44 -7.93 -14.86
N VAL A 45 5.29 -7.30 -15.08
CA VAL A 45 4.14 -7.42 -14.17
C VAL A 45 3.44 -8.76 -14.42
N PRO A 46 3.27 -9.61 -13.39
CA PRO A 46 2.57 -10.88 -13.54
C PRO A 46 1.13 -10.71 -14.04
N ALA A 47 0.67 -11.63 -14.87
CA ALA A 47 -0.71 -11.64 -15.35
C ALA A 47 -1.73 -11.68 -14.20
N SER A 48 -1.43 -12.42 -13.13
CA SER A 48 -2.25 -12.50 -11.92
C SER A 48 -2.44 -11.14 -11.26
N LEU A 49 -1.40 -10.32 -11.20
CA LEU A 49 -1.49 -8.97 -10.64
C LEU A 49 -2.34 -8.04 -11.52
N LYS A 50 -2.14 -8.11 -12.85
CA LYS A 50 -2.96 -7.34 -13.79
C LYS A 50 -4.45 -7.68 -13.65
N THR A 51 -4.76 -8.98 -13.60
CA THR A 51 -6.13 -9.48 -13.42
C THR A 51 -6.70 -9.00 -12.08
N TRP A 52 -5.95 -9.15 -10.98
CA TRP A 52 -6.40 -8.71 -9.66
C TRP A 52 -6.70 -7.20 -9.61
N LEU A 53 -5.82 -6.38 -10.16
CA LEU A 53 -6.01 -4.92 -10.20
C LEU A 53 -7.25 -4.53 -11.00
N LYS A 54 -7.46 -5.17 -12.17
CA LYS A 54 -8.63 -4.95 -13.01
C LYS A 54 -9.92 -5.37 -12.29
N ASP A 55 -9.94 -6.56 -11.71
CA ASP A 55 -11.11 -7.12 -11.02
C ASP A 55 -11.44 -6.29 -9.78
N PHE A 56 -10.44 -5.88 -9.02
CA PHE A 56 -10.62 -5.03 -7.83
C PHE A 56 -11.25 -3.69 -8.21
N LYS A 57 -10.74 -3.01 -9.23
CA LYS A 57 -11.32 -1.75 -9.74
C LYS A 57 -12.75 -1.90 -10.23
N SER A 58 -13.06 -3.01 -10.92
CA SER A 58 -14.41 -3.23 -11.45
C SER A 58 -15.41 -3.62 -10.38
N ARG A 59 -14.95 -4.33 -9.33
CA ARG A 59 -15.81 -4.85 -8.25
C ARG A 59 -16.10 -3.82 -7.17
N TYR A 60 -15.13 -2.96 -6.87
CA TYR A 60 -15.22 -2.02 -5.74
C TYR A 60 -15.14 -0.56 -6.21
N ALA A 61 -15.95 0.30 -5.58
CA ALA A 61 -15.89 1.75 -5.79
C ALA A 61 -14.70 2.36 -5.02
N ILE A 62 -13.50 1.78 -5.20
CA ILE A 62 -12.26 2.20 -4.55
C ILE A 62 -11.24 2.54 -5.62
N LYS A 63 -10.74 3.77 -5.59
CA LYS A 63 -9.71 4.24 -6.52
C LYS A 63 -8.32 3.78 -6.07
N LEU A 64 -7.44 3.51 -7.01
CA LEU A 64 -6.08 3.05 -6.77
C LEU A 64 -5.06 4.04 -7.30
N VAL A 65 -3.97 4.25 -6.56
CA VAL A 65 -2.77 4.96 -7.02
C VAL A 65 -1.53 4.22 -6.52
N ILE A 66 -0.55 4.03 -7.40
CA ILE A 66 0.75 3.45 -7.02
C ILE A 66 1.67 4.58 -6.57
N VAL A 67 2.29 4.44 -5.40
CA VAL A 67 3.23 5.42 -4.84
C VAL A 67 4.50 4.72 -4.36
N SER A 68 5.59 4.91 -5.09
CA SER A 68 6.87 4.26 -4.83
C SER A 68 8.01 5.25 -4.67
N ASN A 69 8.97 4.92 -3.80
CA ASN A 69 10.21 5.67 -3.67
C ASN A 69 11.25 5.32 -4.74
N SER A 70 11.05 4.23 -5.47
CA SER A 70 11.94 3.80 -6.55
C SER A 70 11.76 4.63 -7.81
N LYS A 71 12.69 4.45 -8.75
CA LYS A 71 12.53 4.92 -10.14
C LYS A 71 11.45 4.09 -10.84
N PRO A 72 10.74 4.68 -11.83
CA PRO A 72 9.83 3.90 -12.66
C PRO A 72 10.59 2.81 -13.42
N PRO A 73 9.94 1.64 -13.68
CA PRO A 73 10.52 0.62 -14.55
C PRO A 73 10.78 1.18 -15.94
N ALA A 74 11.94 0.84 -16.54
CA ALA A 74 12.33 1.34 -17.86
C ALA A 74 11.32 0.97 -18.97
N GLN A 75 10.70 -0.22 -18.87
CA GLN A 75 9.68 -0.73 -19.79
C GLN A 75 8.26 -0.24 -19.47
N GLY A 76 8.10 0.65 -18.48
CA GLY A 76 6.79 1.04 -17.96
C GLY A 76 6.14 -0.03 -17.08
N LEU A 77 4.94 0.27 -16.55
CA LEU A 77 4.23 -0.62 -15.63
C LEU A 77 3.47 -1.76 -16.34
N GLY A 78 3.19 -1.60 -17.61
CA GLY A 78 2.38 -2.57 -18.34
C GLY A 78 0.94 -2.72 -17.82
N LEU A 79 0.45 -1.71 -17.08
CA LEU A 79 -0.90 -1.67 -16.49
C LEU A 79 -1.88 -0.80 -17.28
N GLY A 80 -1.43 -0.25 -18.43
CA GLY A 80 -2.19 0.76 -19.15
C GLY A 80 -2.25 2.10 -18.40
N ASN A 81 -3.12 2.99 -18.84
CA ASN A 81 -3.31 4.31 -18.21
C ASN A 81 -4.37 4.32 -17.10
N GLU A 82 -4.85 3.13 -16.69
CA GLU A 82 -5.97 3.03 -15.77
C GLU A 82 -5.62 3.24 -14.30
N ILE A 83 -4.34 3.04 -13.94
CA ILE A 83 -3.86 3.21 -12.56
C ILE A 83 -2.74 4.24 -12.56
N PRO A 84 -2.97 5.44 -12.02
CA PRO A 84 -1.94 6.45 -11.89
C PRO A 84 -0.82 5.98 -10.96
N ALA A 85 0.40 6.46 -11.20
CA ALA A 85 1.57 6.10 -10.42
C ALA A 85 2.47 7.31 -10.17
N LEU A 86 2.99 7.39 -8.94
CA LEU A 86 4.00 8.34 -8.51
C LEU A 86 5.27 7.58 -8.15
N PHE A 87 6.34 7.80 -8.88
CA PHE A 87 7.67 7.27 -8.59
C PHE A 87 8.57 8.34 -7.98
N LYS A 88 9.66 7.94 -7.33
CA LYS A 88 10.53 8.85 -6.56
C LYS A 88 9.71 9.73 -5.60
N ALA A 89 8.70 9.17 -4.99
CA ALA A 89 7.69 9.92 -4.25
C ALA A 89 8.23 10.55 -2.95
N GLY A 90 9.24 9.95 -2.34
CA GLY A 90 9.87 10.46 -1.13
C GLY A 90 9.09 10.17 0.15
N LYS A 91 8.35 9.04 0.19
CA LYS A 91 7.75 8.56 1.43
C LYS A 91 8.84 8.34 2.50
N PRO A 92 8.64 8.67 3.75
CA PRO A 92 7.40 9.03 4.43
C PRO A 92 7.04 10.53 4.44
N LYS A 93 7.66 11.36 3.62
CA LYS A 93 7.32 12.80 3.60
C LYS A 93 5.84 13.00 3.28
N LYS A 94 5.18 13.90 4.01
CA LYS A 94 3.74 14.20 3.87
C LYS A 94 3.36 14.56 2.44
N LYS A 95 4.25 15.23 1.72
CA LYS A 95 4.05 15.65 0.32
C LYS A 95 3.66 14.47 -0.58
N ALA A 96 4.29 13.30 -0.42
CA ALA A 96 3.97 12.11 -1.20
C ALA A 96 2.53 11.65 -1.00
N PHE A 97 2.07 11.63 0.25
CA PHE A 97 0.71 11.23 0.59
C PHE A 97 -0.33 12.25 0.13
N PHE A 98 -0.06 13.55 0.29
CA PHE A 98 -0.98 14.59 -0.17
C PHE A 98 -1.10 14.61 -1.71
N ALA A 99 -0.02 14.38 -2.44
CA ALA A 99 -0.07 14.22 -3.89
C ALA A 99 -0.95 13.03 -4.30
N ALA A 100 -0.82 11.90 -3.61
CA ALA A 100 -1.64 10.71 -3.82
C ALA A 100 -3.13 10.98 -3.52
N LEU A 101 -3.44 11.64 -2.41
CA LEU A 101 -4.81 12.02 -2.06
C LEU A 101 -5.45 12.92 -3.12
N LYS A 102 -4.69 13.86 -3.68
CA LYS A 102 -5.17 14.73 -4.76
C LYS A 102 -5.52 13.93 -6.01
N ILE A 103 -4.71 12.95 -6.38
CA ILE A 103 -4.98 12.06 -7.51
C ILE A 103 -6.22 11.21 -7.25
N LEU A 104 -6.35 10.65 -6.05
CA LEU A 104 -7.49 9.83 -5.65
C LEU A 104 -8.78 10.63 -5.49
N GLY A 105 -8.68 11.92 -5.14
CA GLY A 105 -9.84 12.73 -4.78
C GLY A 105 -10.51 12.28 -3.48
N THR A 106 -9.73 11.75 -2.54
CA THR A 106 -10.19 11.21 -1.25
C THR A 106 -9.55 11.94 -0.07
N ARG A 107 -10.19 11.83 1.10
CA ARG A 107 -9.67 12.37 2.36
C ARG A 107 -8.77 11.35 3.05
N LYS A 108 -7.95 11.79 4.00
CA LYS A 108 -7.05 10.93 4.78
C LYS A 108 -7.77 9.77 5.45
N ASN A 109 -8.91 10.04 6.08
CA ASN A 109 -9.72 9.03 6.77
C ASN A 109 -10.53 8.11 5.85
N GLU A 110 -10.53 8.38 4.55
CA GLU A 110 -11.15 7.56 3.51
C GLU A 110 -10.11 6.81 2.67
N THR A 111 -8.85 6.83 3.07
CA THR A 111 -7.74 6.31 2.28
C THR A 111 -6.95 5.28 3.08
N ALA A 112 -6.68 4.13 2.45
CA ALA A 112 -5.78 3.12 2.96
C ALA A 112 -4.40 3.23 2.32
N VAL A 113 -3.35 2.96 3.09
CA VAL A 113 -1.98 2.79 2.61
C VAL A 113 -1.63 1.32 2.72
N ILE A 114 -1.26 0.69 1.62
CA ILE A 114 -0.85 -0.71 1.55
C ILE A 114 0.62 -0.78 1.17
N GLY A 115 1.44 -1.32 2.05
CA GLY A 115 2.87 -1.42 1.80
C GLY A 115 3.61 -2.33 2.78
N ASN A 116 4.89 -2.56 2.49
CA ASN A 116 5.78 -3.37 3.30
C ASN A 116 6.80 -2.53 4.10
N GLY A 117 6.86 -1.24 3.85
CA GLY A 117 7.78 -0.34 4.53
C GLY A 117 7.24 0.12 5.89
N ILE A 118 7.96 -0.21 6.98
CA ILE A 118 7.53 0.20 8.33
C ILE A 118 7.53 1.72 8.47
N ILE A 119 8.57 2.39 7.99
CA ILE A 119 8.70 3.85 8.08
C ILE A 119 8.00 4.54 6.92
N THR A 120 8.24 4.06 5.69
CA THR A 120 7.76 4.72 4.48
C THR A 120 6.24 4.63 4.34
N ASP A 121 5.64 3.48 4.65
CA ASP A 121 4.22 3.24 4.45
C ASP A 121 3.42 3.27 5.74
N LEU A 122 3.77 2.45 6.75
CA LEU A 122 2.98 2.35 7.98
C LEU A 122 3.07 3.62 8.82
N TRP A 123 4.26 4.05 9.19
CA TRP A 123 4.41 5.28 9.97
C TRP A 123 3.96 6.50 9.17
N GLY A 124 4.33 6.54 7.87
CA GLY A 124 3.89 7.61 6.97
C GLY A 124 2.38 7.78 6.94
N GLY A 125 1.64 6.68 6.80
CA GLY A 125 0.18 6.67 6.79
C GLY A 125 -0.44 6.89 8.18
N ASN A 126 0.05 6.18 9.20
CA ASN A 126 -0.49 6.29 10.57
C ASN A 126 -0.48 7.71 11.12
N ARG A 127 0.64 8.42 10.97
CA ARG A 127 0.75 9.81 11.47
C ARG A 127 -0.20 10.79 10.79
N LEU A 128 -0.74 10.43 9.64
CA LEU A 128 -1.73 11.21 8.90
C LEU A 128 -3.18 10.76 9.17
N GLY A 129 -3.37 9.73 10.00
CA GLY A 129 -4.67 9.17 10.30
C GLY A 129 -5.28 8.32 9.18
N MET A 130 -4.44 7.77 8.30
CA MET A 130 -4.87 6.85 7.25
C MET A 130 -5.00 5.43 7.78
N TYR A 131 -5.86 4.65 7.15
CA TYR A 131 -5.93 3.19 7.35
C TYR A 131 -4.67 2.55 6.77
N THR A 132 -3.98 1.71 7.52
CA THR A 132 -2.71 1.12 7.06
C THR A 132 -2.77 -0.39 7.03
N ILE A 133 -2.34 -0.97 5.92
CA ILE A 133 -2.25 -2.41 5.73
C ILE A 133 -0.80 -2.78 5.46
N PHE A 134 -0.23 -3.58 6.36
CA PHE A 134 1.09 -4.14 6.16
C PHE A 134 1.00 -5.41 5.33
N VAL A 135 1.73 -5.45 4.21
CA VAL A 135 1.81 -6.62 3.34
C VAL A 135 3.21 -7.22 3.43
N SER A 136 3.28 -8.52 3.72
CA SER A 136 4.52 -9.28 3.81
C SER A 136 4.48 -10.48 2.86
N PRO A 137 4.77 -10.27 1.56
CA PRO A 137 4.75 -11.36 0.59
C PRO A 137 5.78 -12.45 0.91
N SER A 138 5.53 -13.67 0.42
CA SER A 138 6.37 -14.84 0.67
C SER A 138 7.83 -14.69 0.20
N TRP A 139 8.08 -13.82 -0.78
CA TRP A 139 9.44 -13.52 -1.26
C TRP A 139 10.19 -12.48 -0.43
N THR A 140 9.57 -11.90 0.60
CA THR A 140 10.24 -10.99 1.54
C THR A 140 10.80 -11.75 2.73
N ARG A 141 11.84 -11.18 3.37
CA ARG A 141 12.50 -11.86 4.50
C ARG A 141 11.55 -11.97 5.70
N PRO A 142 11.45 -13.14 6.36
CA PRO A 142 10.57 -13.37 7.53
C PRO A 142 10.79 -12.40 8.70
N ARG A 143 11.99 -11.83 8.81
CA ARG A 143 12.38 -10.87 9.87
C ARG A 143 11.51 -9.62 9.92
N ILE A 144 11.01 -9.16 8.76
CA ILE A 144 10.18 -7.94 8.69
C ILE A 144 8.83 -8.18 9.36
N LEU A 145 8.18 -9.30 9.08
CA LEU A 145 6.91 -9.66 9.71
C LEU A 145 7.07 -9.84 11.22
N GLY A 146 8.16 -10.46 11.67
CA GLY A 146 8.49 -10.60 13.09
C GLY A 146 8.74 -9.26 13.78
N ALA A 147 9.40 -8.31 13.11
CA ALA A 147 9.61 -6.96 13.62
C ALA A 147 8.29 -6.20 13.79
N VAL A 148 7.40 -6.25 12.79
CA VAL A 148 6.07 -5.61 12.85
C VAL A 148 5.22 -6.25 13.95
N LYS A 149 5.18 -7.58 14.04
CA LYS A 149 4.46 -8.29 15.11
C LYS A 149 4.99 -7.90 16.51
N ARG A 150 6.30 -7.78 16.69
CA ARG A 150 6.90 -7.34 17.96
C ARG A 150 6.56 -5.89 18.30
N LEU A 151 6.52 -5.00 17.30
CA LEU A 151 6.10 -3.62 17.51
C LEU A 151 4.64 -3.54 17.95
N VAL A 152 3.75 -4.27 17.29
CA VAL A 152 2.33 -4.34 17.65
C VAL A 152 2.12 -4.92 19.04
N VAL A 153 2.83 -5.99 19.41
CA VAL A 153 2.73 -6.61 20.75
C VAL A 153 3.26 -5.67 21.84
N LYS A 154 4.33 -4.92 21.56
CA LYS A 154 4.88 -3.95 22.53
C LYS A 154 3.91 -2.81 22.84
N VAL A 155 3.08 -2.46 21.87
CA VAL A 155 2.05 -1.40 22.00
C VAL A 155 0.79 -1.91 22.72
N LEU A 156 0.47 -3.20 22.60
CA LEU A 156 -0.71 -3.80 23.27
C LEU A 156 -0.44 -4.18 24.75
N ARG A 157 0.81 -4.06 25.22
CA ARG A 157 1.21 -4.38 26.61
C ARG A 157 1.37 -3.15 27.51
N VAL A 158 0.93 -1.98 27.07
CA VAL A 158 0.93 -0.74 27.90
C VAL A 158 -0.49 -0.42 28.32
#